data_17ecfc6d5d7d0d17b8a9d5b9bf6b834a
#
_entry.id   17ecfc6d5d7d0d17b8a9d5b9bf6b834a
#
_cell.length_a   1.000
_cell.length_b   1.000
_cell.length_c   1.000
_cell.angle_alpha   90.00
_cell.angle_beta   90.00
_cell.angle_gamma   90.00
#
_symmetry.space_group_name_H-M   'P 1'
#
loop_
_entity.id
_entity.type
_entity.pdbx_description
1 polymer ?
#
loop_
_entity_poly.entity_id
_entity_poly.type
_entity_poly.pdbx_seq_one_letter_code
_entity_poly.pdbx_strand_id
1 'polypeptide(L)'
;AILARDPRTIYASAPAMAQGAGLADILGPDGLPAAPITYNEELLTWMGLSGRTGYVRFFLVILATLIALIVGGSALVIYNAFAISIGERKKQFGMFASVGATAAQIRRIVLTEAGLIAAIGIPLGILGAIVGVGILLRLTEGIVSELIVDAEQGMPLIVSLPVVGLTVLFAAATTLVSAWLPA
;
A
#
# COMPACT_ATOMS: atom_id res chain seq x y z
N ALA A 1 -2.44 13.56 -31.74
CA ALA A 1 -2.80 12.96 -30.44
C ALA A 1 -3.68 13.93 -29.67
N ILE A 2 -4.81 13.49 -29.16
CA ILE A 2 -5.71 14.30 -28.34
C ILE A 2 -5.41 13.94 -26.88
N LEU A 3 -5.02 14.94 -26.07
CA LEU A 3 -4.77 14.76 -24.64
C LEU A 3 -6.05 15.15 -23.87
N ALA A 4 -6.64 14.19 -23.16
CA ALA A 4 -7.75 14.46 -22.28
C ALA A 4 -7.27 15.17 -21.01
N ARG A 5 -7.98 16.21 -20.59
CA ARG A 5 -7.68 16.99 -19.38
C ARG A 5 -7.92 16.15 -18.09
N ASP A 6 -8.89 15.25 -18.14
CA ASP A 6 -9.15 14.26 -17.09
C ASP A 6 -9.17 12.86 -17.70
N PRO A 7 -8.16 12.02 -17.39
CA PRO A 7 -8.07 10.68 -17.98
C PRO A 7 -9.22 9.76 -17.56
N ARG A 8 -9.93 10.06 -16.46
CA ARG A 8 -11.07 9.24 -15.99
C ARG A 8 -12.29 9.33 -16.91
N THR A 9 -12.41 10.40 -17.67
CA THR A 9 -13.53 10.63 -18.58
C THR A 9 -13.21 10.31 -20.03
N ILE A 10 -12.03 9.75 -20.32
CA ILE A 10 -11.52 9.61 -21.69
C ILE A 10 -12.44 8.75 -22.58
N TYR A 11 -12.99 7.66 -22.06
CA TYR A 11 -13.89 6.80 -22.82
C TYR A 11 -15.22 7.50 -23.18
N ALA A 12 -15.70 8.39 -22.29
CA ALA A 12 -16.94 9.13 -22.51
C ALA A 12 -16.73 10.40 -23.35
N SER A 13 -15.58 11.05 -23.19
CA SER A 13 -15.28 12.33 -23.83
C SER A 13 -14.58 12.23 -25.19
N ALA A 14 -13.94 11.09 -25.48
CA ALA A 14 -13.20 10.90 -26.72
C ALA A 14 -14.04 11.15 -28.01
N PRO A 15 -15.30 10.69 -28.13
CA PRO A 15 -16.13 10.98 -29.29
C PRO A 15 -16.41 12.46 -29.46
N ALA A 16 -16.73 13.19 -28.36
CA ALA A 16 -16.99 14.62 -28.38
C ALA A 16 -15.72 15.42 -28.70
N MET A 17 -14.55 14.99 -28.21
CA MET A 17 -13.26 15.61 -28.54
C MET A 17 -12.90 15.40 -30.01
N ALA A 18 -13.21 14.25 -30.59
CA ALA A 18 -13.02 13.98 -32.01
C ALA A 18 -13.88 14.90 -32.89
N GLN A 19 -15.13 15.12 -32.51
CA GLN A 19 -16.02 16.08 -33.19
C GLN A 19 -15.49 17.50 -33.10
N GLY A 20 -15.09 17.97 -31.91
CA GLY A 20 -14.56 19.30 -31.67
C GLY A 20 -13.22 19.58 -32.38
N ALA A 21 -12.45 18.53 -32.71
CA ALA A 21 -11.20 18.62 -33.46
C ALA A 21 -11.40 18.62 -34.99
N GLY A 22 -12.65 18.68 -35.49
CA GLY A 22 -12.95 18.64 -36.93
C GLY A 22 -12.78 17.23 -37.55
N LEU A 23 -12.72 16.20 -36.73
CA LEU A 23 -12.61 14.80 -37.15
C LEU A 23 -14.02 14.17 -37.29
N ALA A 24 -15.02 14.99 -37.66
CA ALA A 24 -16.42 14.57 -37.84
C ALA A 24 -16.57 13.49 -38.93
N ASP A 25 -15.68 13.48 -39.93
CA ASP A 25 -15.65 12.47 -41.00
C ASP A 25 -15.22 11.07 -40.50
N ILE A 26 -14.76 11.00 -39.26
CA ILE A 26 -14.40 9.72 -38.58
C ILE A 26 -15.63 9.12 -37.88
N LEU A 27 -16.72 9.88 -37.76
CA LEU A 27 -17.97 9.38 -37.19
C LEU A 27 -18.88 8.91 -38.31
N GLY A 28 -19.38 7.68 -38.20
CA GLY A 28 -20.41 7.16 -39.09
C GLY A 28 -21.73 7.92 -38.92
N PRO A 29 -22.72 7.71 -39.81
CA PRO A 29 -24.02 8.36 -39.79
C PRO A 29 -24.83 8.04 -38.51
N ASP A 30 -24.46 7.04 -37.77
CA ASP A 30 -25.00 6.59 -36.48
C ASP A 30 -24.30 7.25 -35.26
N GLY A 31 -23.38 8.19 -35.50
CA GLY A 31 -22.60 8.86 -34.45
C GLY A 31 -21.52 8.00 -33.78
N LEU A 32 -21.32 6.79 -34.28
CA LEU A 32 -20.24 5.90 -33.86
C LEU A 32 -18.99 6.17 -34.72
N PRO A 33 -17.77 6.02 -34.16
CA PRO A 33 -16.56 6.25 -34.90
C PRO A 33 -16.46 5.25 -36.08
N ALA A 34 -16.41 5.81 -37.31
CA ALA A 34 -16.19 5.04 -38.54
C ALA A 34 -14.81 4.39 -38.60
N ALA A 35 -13.85 4.94 -37.85
CA ALA A 35 -12.55 4.33 -37.58
C ALA A 35 -12.41 4.02 -36.09
N PRO A 36 -11.79 2.90 -35.69
CA PRO A 36 -11.63 2.56 -34.29
C PRO A 36 -10.78 3.62 -33.59
N ILE A 37 -11.35 4.28 -32.56
CA ILE A 37 -10.58 5.14 -31.67
C ILE A 37 -9.64 4.22 -30.89
N THR A 38 -8.34 4.31 -31.20
CA THR A 38 -7.33 3.57 -30.43
C THR A 38 -6.97 4.36 -29.19
N TYR A 39 -7.25 3.77 -28.05
CA TYR A 39 -6.83 4.30 -26.75
C TYR A 39 -5.42 3.78 -26.45
N ASN A 40 -4.63 4.55 -25.72
CA ASN A 40 -3.41 4.05 -25.11
C ASN A 40 -3.79 3.20 -23.89
N GLU A 41 -4.22 1.96 -24.18
CA GLU A 41 -4.67 1.01 -23.15
C GLU A 41 -3.57 0.69 -22.14
N GLU A 42 -2.31 0.76 -22.53
CA GLU A 42 -1.18 0.54 -21.64
C GLU A 42 -1.10 1.64 -20.60
N LEU A 43 -1.13 2.90 -21.02
CA LEU A 43 -1.15 4.04 -20.10
C LEU A 43 -2.38 4.01 -19.20
N LEU A 44 -3.57 3.74 -19.75
CA LEU A 44 -4.81 3.65 -19.00
C LEU A 44 -4.78 2.49 -17.99
N THR A 45 -4.09 1.40 -18.31
CA THR A 45 -3.90 0.27 -17.40
C THR A 45 -3.01 0.66 -16.22
N TRP A 46 -1.89 1.34 -16.47
CA TRP A 46 -1.01 1.85 -15.42
C TRP A 46 -1.70 2.88 -14.52
N MET A 47 -2.60 3.68 -15.06
CA MET A 47 -3.43 4.63 -14.31
C MET A 47 -4.62 3.97 -13.59
N GLY A 48 -4.84 2.67 -13.74
CA GLY A 48 -5.99 1.95 -13.19
C GLY A 48 -7.33 2.30 -13.84
N LEU A 49 -7.33 2.89 -15.04
CA LEU A 49 -8.50 3.41 -15.75
C LEU A 49 -8.87 2.59 -17.00
N SER A 50 -8.12 1.52 -17.30
CA SER A 50 -8.42 0.68 -18.46
C SER A 50 -9.77 -0.01 -18.30
N GLY A 51 -10.53 -0.10 -19.39
CA GLY A 51 -11.77 -0.86 -19.45
C GLY A 51 -11.58 -2.38 -19.23
N ARG A 52 -10.34 -2.84 -19.19
CA ARG A 52 -9.94 -4.22 -18.87
C ARG A 52 -9.80 -4.39 -17.35
N THR A 53 -10.92 -4.31 -16.64
CA THR A 53 -11.00 -4.52 -15.19
C THR A 53 -10.32 -5.80 -14.69
N GLY A 54 -10.09 -6.78 -15.55
CA GLY A 54 -9.43 -8.05 -15.23
C GLY A 54 -7.99 -7.89 -14.75
N TYR A 55 -7.17 -7.09 -15.45
CA TYR A 55 -5.76 -6.89 -15.09
C TYR A 55 -5.60 -6.14 -13.78
N VAL A 56 -6.34 -5.04 -13.61
CA VAL A 56 -6.30 -4.26 -12.36
C VAL A 56 -6.73 -5.11 -11.17
N ARG A 57 -7.80 -5.90 -11.33
CA ARG A 57 -8.27 -6.83 -10.29
C ARG A 57 -7.21 -7.88 -9.97
N PHE A 58 -6.55 -8.45 -10.98
CA PHE A 58 -5.47 -9.43 -10.80
C PHE A 58 -4.31 -8.85 -9.98
N PHE A 59 -3.82 -7.66 -10.33
CA PHE A 59 -2.76 -6.97 -9.57
C PHE A 59 -3.21 -6.63 -8.14
N LEU A 60 -4.43 -6.17 -7.95
CA LEU A 60 -4.96 -5.88 -6.61
C LEU A 60 -5.06 -7.14 -5.75
N VAL A 61 -5.46 -8.29 -6.32
CA VAL A 61 -5.50 -9.56 -5.59
C VAL A 61 -4.10 -10.01 -5.18
N ILE A 62 -3.12 -9.94 -6.08
CA ILE A 62 -1.72 -10.26 -5.74
C ILE A 62 -1.21 -9.33 -4.64
N LEU A 63 -1.41 -8.02 -4.78
CA LEU A 63 -0.98 -7.04 -3.80
C LEU A 63 -1.65 -7.27 -2.44
N ALA A 64 -2.95 -7.51 -2.42
CA ALA A 64 -3.68 -7.81 -1.19
C ALA A 64 -3.18 -9.11 -0.53
N THR A 65 -2.88 -10.13 -1.33
CA THR A 65 -2.32 -11.39 -0.83
C THR A 65 -0.95 -11.19 -0.21
N LEU A 66 -0.06 -10.43 -0.87
CA LEU A 66 1.27 -10.10 -0.34
C LEU A 66 1.17 -9.31 0.97
N ILE A 67 0.30 -8.30 1.02
CA ILE A 67 0.06 -7.52 2.24
C ILE A 67 -0.45 -8.44 3.36
N ALA A 68 -1.41 -9.32 3.08
CA ALA A 68 -1.94 -10.25 4.07
C ALA A 68 -0.87 -11.21 4.61
N LEU A 69 0.02 -11.71 3.75
CA LEU A 69 1.14 -12.56 4.15
C LEU A 69 2.15 -11.81 5.04
N ILE A 70 2.50 -10.58 4.67
CA ILE A 70 3.44 -9.75 5.44
C ILE A 70 2.84 -9.41 6.81
N VAL A 71 1.59 -8.96 6.85
CA VAL A 71 0.89 -8.62 8.10
C VAL A 71 0.74 -9.86 8.98
N GLY A 72 0.29 -10.98 8.41
CA GLY A 72 0.12 -12.24 9.15
C GLY A 72 1.44 -12.78 9.70
N GLY A 73 2.49 -12.79 8.88
CA GLY A 73 3.83 -13.20 9.31
C GLY A 73 4.39 -12.30 10.41
N SER A 74 4.26 -10.98 10.26
CA SER A 74 4.69 -10.01 11.28
C SER A 74 3.92 -10.19 12.59
N ALA A 75 2.60 -10.37 12.51
CA ALA A 75 1.76 -10.59 13.68
C ALA A 75 2.17 -11.86 14.45
N LEU A 76 2.49 -12.95 13.73
CA LEU A 76 2.98 -14.19 14.35
C LEU A 76 4.33 -13.99 15.05
N VAL A 77 5.26 -13.28 14.43
CA VAL A 77 6.59 -13.01 15.06
C VAL A 77 6.41 -12.18 16.32
N ILE A 78 5.59 -11.11 16.25
CA ILE A 78 5.31 -10.25 17.41
C ILE A 78 4.61 -11.06 18.51
N TYR A 79 3.60 -11.86 18.16
CA TYR A 79 2.90 -12.74 19.10
C TYR A 79 3.87 -13.69 19.81
N ASN A 80 4.74 -14.37 19.06
CA ASN A 80 5.71 -15.30 19.63
C ASN A 80 6.71 -14.60 20.56
N ALA A 81 7.18 -13.39 20.19
CA ALA A 81 8.08 -12.60 21.03
C ALA A 81 7.42 -12.24 22.38
N PHE A 82 6.17 -11.77 22.36
CA PHE A 82 5.42 -11.47 23.58
C PHE A 82 5.08 -12.73 24.37
N ALA A 83 4.71 -13.83 23.73
CA ALA A 83 4.40 -15.09 24.41
C ALA A 83 5.62 -15.63 25.16
N ILE A 84 6.81 -15.56 24.57
CA ILE A 84 8.08 -15.94 25.23
C ILE A 84 8.37 -14.99 26.40
N SER A 85 8.33 -13.67 26.17
CA SER A 85 8.59 -12.66 27.22
C SER A 85 7.65 -12.81 28.42
N ILE A 86 6.35 -13.02 28.17
CA ILE A 86 5.35 -13.27 29.23
C ILE A 86 5.65 -14.60 29.95
N GLY A 87 6.01 -15.64 29.19
CA GLY A 87 6.39 -16.95 29.72
C GLY A 87 7.55 -16.85 30.72
N GLU A 88 8.58 -16.11 30.37
CA GLU A 88 9.76 -15.89 31.24
C GLU A 88 9.41 -15.10 32.50
N ARG A 89 8.46 -14.16 32.40
CA ARG A 89 8.02 -13.31 33.53
C ARG A 89 6.83 -13.90 34.31
N LYS A 90 6.37 -15.09 33.96
CA LYS A 90 5.18 -15.71 34.61
C LYS A 90 5.29 -15.79 36.12
N LYS A 91 6.49 -16.07 36.67
CA LYS A 91 6.72 -16.09 38.12
C LYS A 91 6.56 -14.70 38.74
N GLN A 92 7.00 -13.64 38.08
CA GLN A 92 6.82 -12.27 38.53
C GLN A 92 5.35 -11.85 38.53
N PHE A 93 4.62 -12.21 37.47
CA PHE A 93 3.17 -11.95 37.39
C PHE A 93 2.39 -12.74 38.46
N GLY A 94 2.82 -13.97 38.79
CA GLY A 94 2.28 -14.74 39.90
C GLY A 94 2.48 -14.06 41.27
N MET A 95 3.65 -13.44 41.47
CA MET A 95 3.89 -12.64 42.70
C MET A 95 3.00 -11.40 42.76
N PHE A 96 2.79 -10.69 41.67
CA PHE A 96 1.84 -9.57 41.63
C PHE A 96 0.41 -10.02 41.90
N ALA A 97 -0.01 -11.15 41.38
CA ALA A 97 -1.33 -11.72 41.63
C ALA A 97 -1.52 -12.12 43.11
N SER A 98 -0.46 -12.63 43.79
CA SER A 98 -0.52 -12.99 45.20
C SER A 98 -0.68 -11.77 46.13
N VAL A 99 -0.24 -10.59 45.68
CA VAL A 99 -0.42 -9.30 46.41
C VAL A 99 -1.75 -8.61 46.00
N GLY A 100 -2.57 -9.27 45.18
CA GLY A 100 -3.89 -8.79 44.82
C GLY A 100 -3.98 -8.04 43.48
N ALA A 101 -2.96 -8.12 42.61
CA ALA A 101 -3.05 -7.52 41.29
C ALA A 101 -4.08 -8.28 40.41
N THR A 102 -4.93 -7.53 39.77
CA THR A 102 -5.94 -8.09 38.83
C THR A 102 -5.32 -8.45 37.48
N ALA A 103 -5.91 -9.41 36.77
CA ALA A 103 -5.49 -9.77 35.40
C ALA A 103 -5.51 -8.54 34.45
N ALA A 104 -6.46 -7.62 34.64
CA ALA A 104 -6.52 -6.39 33.85
C ALA A 104 -5.31 -5.46 34.08
N GLN A 105 -4.81 -5.40 35.31
CA GLN A 105 -3.61 -4.61 35.63
C GLN A 105 -2.36 -5.24 35.01
N ILE A 106 -2.20 -6.56 35.07
CA ILE A 106 -1.09 -7.28 34.44
C ILE A 106 -1.12 -7.09 32.92
N ARG A 107 -2.30 -7.24 32.29
CA ARG A 107 -2.47 -7.00 30.86
C ARG A 107 -2.11 -5.55 30.47
N ARG A 108 -2.47 -4.57 31.30
CA ARG A 108 -2.13 -3.17 31.02
C ARG A 108 -0.60 -2.96 31.02
N ILE A 109 0.14 -3.65 31.87
CA ILE A 109 1.62 -3.59 31.88
C ILE A 109 2.16 -4.10 30.54
N VAL A 110 1.69 -5.25 30.07
CA VAL A 110 2.12 -5.84 28.78
C VAL A 110 1.77 -4.91 27.62
N LEU A 111 0.57 -4.34 27.60
CA LEU A 111 0.15 -3.42 26.54
C LEU A 111 0.92 -2.10 26.56
N THR A 112 1.32 -1.58 27.73
CA THR A 112 2.17 -0.39 27.78
C THR A 112 3.57 -0.68 27.26
N GLU A 113 4.13 -1.84 27.57
CA GLU A 113 5.41 -2.29 27.03
C GLU A 113 5.34 -2.43 25.50
N ALA A 114 4.28 -3.06 24.99
CA ALA A 114 4.03 -3.16 23.56
C ALA A 114 3.89 -1.78 22.89
N GLY A 115 3.20 -0.85 23.54
CA GLY A 115 3.05 0.53 23.05
C GLY A 115 4.38 1.29 22.97
N LEU A 116 5.25 1.12 23.95
CA LEU A 116 6.59 1.73 23.96
C LEU A 116 7.48 1.16 22.82
N ILE A 117 7.44 -0.16 22.63
CA ILE A 117 8.17 -0.82 21.53
C ILE A 117 7.63 -0.33 20.19
N ALA A 118 6.31 -0.23 20.03
CA ALA A 118 5.69 0.29 18.83
C ALA A 118 6.06 1.75 18.56
N ALA A 119 6.09 2.59 19.60
CA ALA A 119 6.43 4.02 19.49
C ALA A 119 7.84 4.26 18.95
N ILE A 120 8.76 3.35 19.17
CA ILE A 120 10.13 3.39 18.65
C ILE A 120 10.23 2.64 17.33
N GLY A 121 9.67 1.44 17.28
CA GLY A 121 9.79 0.53 16.14
C GLY A 121 9.10 1.03 14.88
N ILE A 122 7.91 1.65 15.02
CA ILE A 122 7.16 2.16 13.86
C ILE A 122 7.91 3.29 13.13
N PRO A 123 8.39 4.35 13.80
CA PRO A 123 9.19 5.37 13.13
C PRO A 123 10.47 4.84 12.48
N LEU A 124 11.19 3.94 13.17
CA LEU A 124 12.38 3.32 12.63
C LEU A 124 12.07 2.45 11.40
N GLY A 125 10.95 1.72 11.43
CA GLY A 125 10.48 0.94 10.29
C GLY A 125 10.12 1.81 9.08
N ILE A 126 9.45 2.94 9.30
CA ILE A 126 9.11 3.90 8.24
C ILE A 126 10.37 4.52 7.64
N LEU A 127 11.32 4.96 8.48
CA LEU A 127 12.59 5.49 8.00
C LEU A 127 13.37 4.45 7.20
N GLY A 128 13.44 3.21 7.69
CA GLY A 128 14.08 2.10 6.98
C GLY A 128 13.42 1.82 5.63
N ALA A 129 12.09 1.88 5.56
CA ALA A 129 11.35 1.70 4.32
C ALA A 129 11.63 2.82 3.30
N ILE A 130 11.64 4.09 3.73
CA ILE A 130 11.95 5.23 2.87
C ILE A 130 13.36 5.12 2.31
N VAL A 131 14.34 4.80 3.18
CA VAL A 131 15.74 4.63 2.76
C VAL A 131 15.87 3.42 1.82
N GLY A 132 15.25 2.29 2.16
CA GLY A 132 15.30 1.07 1.35
C GLY A 132 14.70 1.25 -0.04
N VAL A 133 13.53 1.89 -0.13
CA VAL A 133 12.91 2.22 -1.42
C VAL A 133 13.76 3.22 -2.19
N GLY A 134 14.34 4.23 -1.53
CA GLY A 134 15.22 5.19 -2.18
C GLY A 134 16.48 4.54 -2.78
N ILE A 135 17.09 3.58 -2.08
CA ILE A 135 18.22 2.79 -2.60
C ILE A 135 17.76 1.93 -3.78
N LEU A 136 16.63 1.24 -3.64
CA LEU A 136 16.08 0.39 -4.70
C LEU A 136 15.83 1.19 -5.98
N LEU A 137 15.20 2.35 -5.88
CA LEU A 137 14.95 3.22 -7.04
C LEU A 137 16.26 3.61 -7.74
N ARG A 138 17.27 4.02 -7.01
CA ARG A 138 18.59 4.36 -7.58
C ARG A 138 19.28 3.20 -8.29
N LEU A 139 19.19 2.00 -7.71
CA LEU A 139 19.77 0.79 -8.32
C LEU A 139 19.01 0.37 -9.59
N THR A 140 17.72 0.70 -9.66
CA THR A 140 16.86 0.31 -10.79
C THR A 140 16.87 1.35 -11.91
N GLU A 141 17.27 2.62 -11.64
CA GLU A 141 17.33 3.70 -12.64
C GLU A 141 18.12 3.30 -13.90
N GLY A 142 19.24 2.60 -13.75
CA GLY A 142 20.05 2.13 -14.89
C GLY A 142 19.32 1.12 -15.77
N ILE A 143 18.56 0.22 -15.19
CA ILE A 143 17.81 -0.82 -15.90
C ILE A 143 16.57 -0.22 -16.59
N VAL A 144 15.89 0.68 -15.90
CA VAL A 144 14.66 1.32 -16.40
C VAL A 144 14.98 2.30 -17.54
N SER A 145 16.10 3.04 -17.48
CA SER A 145 16.54 3.94 -18.55
C SER A 145 16.91 3.20 -19.85
N GLU A 146 17.36 1.96 -19.76
CA GLU A 146 17.61 1.11 -20.94
C GLU A 146 16.33 0.55 -21.57
N LEU A 147 15.28 0.32 -20.76
CA LEU A 147 14.04 -0.29 -21.19
C LEU A 147 12.98 0.74 -21.66
N ILE A 148 13.02 1.95 -21.13
CA ILE A 148 12.03 3.02 -21.39
C ILE A 148 12.78 4.22 -21.99
N VAL A 149 12.64 4.39 -23.30
CA VAL A 149 13.33 5.42 -24.12
C VAL A 149 13.11 6.86 -23.66
N ASP A 150 12.12 7.16 -22.84
CA ASP A 150 11.77 8.50 -22.35
C ASP A 150 12.02 8.70 -20.83
N ALA A 151 12.78 7.83 -20.15
CA ALA A 151 13.05 7.95 -18.73
C ALA A 151 14.22 8.87 -18.40
N GLU A 152 14.34 10.02 -19.07
CA GLU A 152 15.36 11.03 -18.75
C GLU A 152 15.17 11.70 -17.37
N GLN A 153 14.03 11.51 -16.74
CA GLN A 153 13.77 12.01 -15.39
C GLN A 153 13.70 10.83 -14.42
N GLY A 154 14.68 10.73 -13.51
CA GLY A 154 14.71 9.70 -12.47
C GLY A 154 13.37 9.60 -11.73
N MET A 155 13.02 8.42 -11.23
CA MET A 155 11.75 8.18 -10.52
C MET A 155 11.74 8.94 -9.18
N PRO A 156 10.88 9.97 -9.01
CA PRO A 156 10.82 10.71 -7.75
C PRO A 156 10.20 9.84 -6.65
N LEU A 157 10.86 9.77 -5.49
CA LEU A 157 10.28 9.16 -4.30
C LEU A 157 9.18 10.08 -3.75
N ILE A 158 7.92 9.75 -3.98
CA ILE A 158 6.78 10.51 -3.46
C ILE A 158 6.26 9.81 -2.19
N VAL A 159 6.48 10.45 -1.04
CA VAL A 159 5.95 9.99 0.25
C VAL A 159 4.61 10.66 0.51
N SER A 160 3.53 9.91 0.44
CA SER A 160 2.18 10.41 0.69
C SER A 160 1.86 10.36 2.20
N LEU A 161 1.60 11.52 2.80
CA LEU A 161 1.29 11.63 4.23
C LEU A 161 0.08 10.78 4.68
N PRO A 162 -1.04 10.71 3.93
CA PRO A 162 -2.14 9.81 4.25
C PRO A 162 -1.75 8.33 4.27
N VAL A 163 -0.87 7.91 3.37
CA VAL A 163 -0.38 6.51 3.31
C VAL A 163 0.48 6.21 4.54
N VAL A 164 1.36 7.13 4.93
CA VAL A 164 2.17 7.00 6.16
C VAL A 164 1.25 6.91 7.38
N GLY A 165 0.23 7.76 7.48
CA GLY A 165 -0.74 7.71 8.58
C GLY A 165 -1.48 6.36 8.66
N LEU A 166 -1.91 5.83 7.53
CA LEU A 166 -2.55 4.52 7.45
C LEU A 166 -1.59 3.40 7.87
N THR A 167 -0.33 3.46 7.45
CA THR A 167 0.71 2.50 7.82
C THR A 167 0.97 2.51 9.32
N VAL A 168 1.08 3.70 9.95
CA VAL A 168 1.23 3.84 11.39
C VAL A 168 0.07 3.20 12.13
N LEU A 169 -1.16 3.48 11.70
CA LEU A 169 -2.37 2.94 12.31
C LEU A 169 -2.42 1.41 12.20
N PHE A 170 -2.11 0.88 11.04
CA PHE A 170 -2.06 -0.56 10.80
C PHE A 170 -0.98 -1.25 11.63
N ALA A 171 0.23 -0.69 11.68
CA ALA A 171 1.34 -1.24 12.45
C ALA A 171 1.04 -1.22 13.96
N ALA A 172 0.48 -0.12 14.47
CA ALA A 172 0.07 -0.01 15.86
C ALA A 172 -1.02 -1.02 16.22
N ALA A 173 -2.06 -1.14 15.37
CA ALA A 173 -3.13 -2.11 15.57
C ALA A 173 -2.60 -3.56 15.58
N THR A 174 -1.74 -3.92 14.63
CA THR A 174 -1.14 -5.25 14.55
C THR A 174 -0.31 -5.56 15.79
N THR A 175 0.53 -4.62 16.24
CA THR A 175 1.35 -4.80 17.45
C THR A 175 0.50 -4.97 18.70
N LEU A 176 -0.50 -4.10 18.91
CA LEU A 176 -1.37 -4.16 20.08
C LEU A 176 -2.21 -5.44 20.12
N VAL A 177 -2.78 -5.85 18.98
CA VAL A 177 -3.55 -7.09 18.88
C VAL A 177 -2.66 -8.30 19.16
N SER A 178 -1.46 -8.35 18.57
CA SER A 178 -0.51 -9.45 18.77
C SER A 178 0.01 -9.54 20.21
N ALA A 179 0.14 -8.40 20.91
CA ALA A 179 0.51 -8.39 22.32
C ALA A 179 -0.66 -8.72 23.27
N TRP A 180 -1.88 -8.40 22.85
CA TRP A 180 -3.08 -8.64 23.66
C TRP A 180 -3.48 -10.11 23.74
N LEU A 181 -3.26 -10.89 22.65
CA LEU A 181 -3.63 -12.32 22.60
C LEU A 181 -2.94 -13.17 23.68
N PRO A 182 -1.60 -13.04 23.92
CA PRO A 182 -0.93 -13.85 24.94
C PRO A 182 -1.01 -13.25 26.35
N ALA A 183 -1.50 -12.00 26.51
CA ALA A 183 -1.59 -11.28 27.77
C ALA A 183 -2.90 -11.55 28.51
#